data_2e98f0aa3fc465b7dc75e3185e847c14
#
_entry.id   2e98f0aa3fc465b7dc75e3185e847c14
#
_cell.length_a   1.000
_cell.length_b   1.000
_cell.length_c   1.000
_cell.angle_alpha   90.00
_cell.angle_beta   90.00
_cell.angle_gamma   90.00
#
_symmetry.space_group_name_H-M   'P 1'
#
loop_
_entity.id
_entity.type
_entity.pdbx_description
1 polymer ?
#
loop_
_entity_poly.entity_id
_entity_poly.type
_entity_poly.pdbx_seq_one_letter_code
_entity_poly.pdbx_strand_id
1 'polypeptide(L)'
;MTEPIVVVGAALLDADHLLAARRSAPPELAGRWELPGGKVEPGETSEAALARELREELGVEAEVGERIPGEWPLKPPYVLQVWTARLLPGSPQPKPLQDHDDLRWLTPAELWDVPWLDQDVEAVREIAGRL
;
A
#
# COMPACT_ATOMS: atom_id res chain seq x y z
N MET A 1 7.45 6.72 -27.18
CA MET A 1 7.67 6.01 -25.92
C MET A 1 6.53 6.31 -24.97
N THR A 2 6.06 5.29 -24.29
CA THR A 2 4.98 5.46 -23.32
C THR A 2 5.59 5.70 -21.95
N GLU A 3 5.16 6.75 -21.27
CA GLU A 3 5.62 7.00 -19.91
C GLU A 3 5.04 5.96 -18.96
N PRO A 4 5.77 5.57 -17.91
CA PRO A 4 5.24 4.64 -16.92
C PRO A 4 4.00 5.21 -16.24
N ILE A 5 3.07 4.34 -15.94
CA ILE A 5 1.91 4.69 -15.12
C ILE A 5 2.26 4.38 -13.67
N VAL A 6 2.14 5.39 -12.81
CA VAL A 6 2.49 5.24 -11.40
C VAL A 6 1.37 4.53 -10.65
N VAL A 7 1.75 3.49 -9.91
CA VAL A 7 0.92 2.86 -8.89
C VAL A 7 1.50 3.28 -7.55
N VAL A 8 0.68 3.79 -6.65
CA VAL A 8 1.12 4.21 -5.32
C VAL A 8 0.71 3.17 -4.29
N GLY A 9 1.65 2.82 -3.42
CA GLY A 9 1.40 1.96 -2.27
C GLY A 9 1.68 2.70 -0.99
N ALA A 10 0.93 2.37 0.06
CA ALA A 10 1.09 3.01 1.36
C ALA A 10 1.88 2.12 2.32
N ALA A 11 2.96 2.68 2.89
CA ALA A 11 3.47 2.21 4.15
C ALA A 11 2.64 2.91 5.24
N LEU A 12 1.44 2.38 5.49
CA LEU A 12 0.54 2.93 6.50
C LEU A 12 1.00 2.44 7.85
N LEU A 13 1.43 3.37 8.70
CA LEU A 13 2.08 3.07 9.96
C LEU A 13 1.25 3.53 11.15
N ASP A 14 1.21 2.69 12.18
CA ASP A 14 0.77 3.04 13.53
C ASP A 14 1.94 2.66 14.45
N ALA A 15 2.62 3.68 14.99
CA ALA A 15 3.94 3.51 15.60
C ALA A 15 4.86 2.77 14.61
N ASP A 16 5.40 1.60 14.95
CA ASP A 16 6.25 0.81 14.06
C ASP A 16 5.50 -0.37 13.41
N HIS A 17 4.16 -0.37 13.51
CA HIS A 17 3.34 -1.41 12.89
C HIS A 17 2.94 -1.01 11.48
N LEU A 18 3.12 -1.92 10.54
CA LEU A 18 2.79 -1.72 9.13
C LEU A 18 1.49 -2.44 8.80
N LEU A 19 0.57 -1.75 8.12
CA LEU A 19 -0.68 -2.38 7.69
C LEU A 19 -0.46 -3.19 6.41
N ALA A 20 -0.90 -4.44 6.46
CA ALA A 20 -0.96 -5.32 5.29
C ALA A 20 -2.42 -5.69 5.01
N ALA A 21 -2.78 -5.75 3.74
CA ALA A 21 -4.13 -6.09 3.30
C ALA A 21 -4.11 -7.38 2.49
N ARG A 22 -5.02 -8.32 2.81
CA ARG A 22 -5.11 -9.58 2.08
C ARG A 22 -6.11 -9.45 0.95
N ARG A 23 -5.68 -9.84 -0.24
CA ARG A 23 -6.54 -9.83 -1.42
C ARG A 23 -7.54 -10.96 -1.38
N SER A 24 -8.78 -10.66 -1.83
CA SER A 24 -9.83 -11.64 -2.00
C SER A 24 -10.11 -11.93 -3.48
N ALA A 25 -9.60 -11.10 -4.37
CA ALA A 25 -9.81 -11.20 -5.83
C ALA A 25 -8.67 -10.52 -6.57
N PRO A 26 -8.38 -10.87 -7.82
CA PRO A 26 -8.93 -12.03 -8.54
C PRO A 26 -8.43 -13.35 -7.94
N PRO A 27 -8.98 -14.50 -8.35
CA PRO A 27 -8.61 -15.79 -7.75
C PRO A 27 -7.10 -16.08 -7.74
N GLU A 28 -6.37 -15.61 -8.75
CA GLU A 28 -4.92 -15.81 -8.84
C GLU A 28 -4.14 -15.11 -7.74
N LEU A 29 -4.70 -14.05 -7.16
CA LEU A 29 -4.07 -13.25 -6.12
C LEU A 29 -4.69 -13.46 -4.75
N ALA A 30 -5.84 -14.13 -4.68
CA ALA A 30 -6.55 -14.33 -3.42
C ALA A 30 -5.68 -15.05 -2.39
N GLY A 31 -5.69 -14.55 -1.16
CA GLY A 31 -4.87 -15.07 -0.08
C GLY A 31 -3.48 -14.45 0.02
N ARG A 32 -3.04 -13.69 -0.99
CA ARG A 32 -1.78 -12.94 -0.94
C ARG A 32 -2.02 -11.58 -0.29
N TRP A 33 -0.97 -11.04 0.29
CA TRP A 33 -1.02 -9.77 1.00
C TRP A 33 -0.29 -8.69 0.24
N GLU A 34 -0.70 -7.45 0.42
CA GLU A 34 -0.12 -6.31 -0.29
C GLU A 34 -0.15 -5.04 0.56
N LEU A 35 0.65 -4.07 0.14
CA LEU A 35 0.50 -2.70 0.61
C LEU A 35 -0.76 -2.12 -0.04
N PRO A 36 -1.65 -1.46 0.73
CA PRO A 36 -2.83 -0.84 0.12
C PRO A 36 -2.42 0.31 -0.80
N GLY A 37 -3.17 0.52 -1.86
CA GLY A 37 -2.90 1.56 -2.84
C GLY A 37 -3.54 1.29 -4.18
N GLY A 38 -3.12 2.01 -5.21
CA GLY A 38 -3.66 1.83 -6.55
C GLY A 38 -3.06 2.81 -7.54
N LYS A 39 -3.70 2.92 -8.69
CA LYS A 39 -3.18 3.71 -9.80
C LYS A 39 -3.41 5.21 -9.57
N VAL A 40 -2.41 6.01 -9.93
CA VAL A 40 -2.57 7.46 -10.03
C VAL A 40 -3.37 7.76 -11.29
N GLU A 41 -4.47 8.48 -11.14
CA GLU A 41 -5.32 8.86 -12.26
C GLU A 41 -4.84 10.17 -12.89
N PRO A 42 -5.21 10.43 -14.18
CA PRO A 42 -4.84 11.68 -14.82
C PRO A 42 -5.26 12.90 -13.98
N GLY A 43 -4.32 13.84 -13.81
CA GLY A 43 -4.58 15.05 -13.04
C GLY A 43 -4.40 14.93 -11.54
N GLU A 44 -4.15 13.73 -11.01
CA GLU A 44 -3.86 13.55 -9.59
C GLU A 44 -2.37 13.62 -9.31
N THR A 45 -2.01 14.16 -8.13
CA THR A 45 -0.68 13.93 -7.58
C THR A 45 -0.63 12.52 -6.98
N SER A 46 0.57 11.99 -6.78
CA SER A 46 0.73 10.68 -6.12
C SER A 46 0.12 10.69 -4.73
N GLU A 47 0.32 11.76 -3.97
CA GLU A 47 -0.21 11.89 -2.61
C GLU A 47 -1.75 11.90 -2.59
N ALA A 48 -2.36 12.66 -3.50
CA ALA A 48 -3.82 12.72 -3.60
C ALA A 48 -4.40 11.36 -4.01
N ALA A 49 -3.75 10.69 -4.96
CA ALA A 49 -4.15 9.36 -5.39
C ALA A 49 -4.12 8.37 -4.23
N LEU A 50 -3.03 8.40 -3.45
CA LEU A 50 -2.90 7.48 -2.32
C LEU A 50 -3.96 7.75 -1.25
N ALA A 51 -4.21 9.01 -0.90
CA ALA A 51 -5.25 9.35 0.06
C ALA A 51 -6.63 8.84 -0.41
N ARG A 52 -6.93 9.00 -1.70
CA ARG A 52 -8.18 8.50 -2.30
C ARG A 52 -8.26 6.98 -2.23
N GLU A 53 -7.18 6.28 -2.61
CA GLU A 53 -7.16 4.81 -2.58
C GLU A 53 -7.34 4.28 -1.16
N LEU A 54 -6.74 4.92 -0.16
CA LEU A 54 -6.91 4.50 1.23
C LEU A 54 -8.35 4.67 1.72
N ARG A 55 -9.06 5.72 1.25
CA ARG A 55 -10.49 5.84 1.53
C ARG A 55 -11.29 4.72 0.89
N GLU A 56 -11.00 4.41 -0.38
CA GLU A 56 -11.75 3.40 -1.14
C GLU A 56 -11.49 1.99 -0.61
N GLU A 57 -10.24 1.67 -0.30
CA GLU A 57 -9.86 0.31 0.09
C GLU A 57 -10.01 0.01 1.58
N LEU A 58 -9.84 1.03 2.43
CA LEU A 58 -9.81 0.85 3.88
C LEU A 58 -10.85 1.68 4.63
N GLY A 59 -11.49 2.65 3.97
CA GLY A 59 -12.46 3.52 4.62
C GLY A 59 -11.84 4.50 5.61
N VAL A 60 -10.57 4.87 5.43
CA VAL A 60 -9.86 5.74 6.36
C VAL A 60 -9.55 7.11 5.79
N GLU A 61 -9.32 8.06 6.68
CA GLU A 61 -8.72 9.35 6.36
C GLU A 61 -7.27 9.32 6.82
N ALA A 62 -6.35 9.49 5.89
CA ALA A 62 -4.93 9.37 6.15
C ALA A 62 -4.16 10.59 5.69
N GLU A 63 -3.09 10.91 6.42
CA GLU A 63 -2.10 11.89 5.99
C GLU A 63 -0.98 11.16 5.30
N VAL A 64 -0.71 11.53 4.05
CA VAL A 64 0.41 10.98 3.28
C VAL A 64 1.66 11.77 3.65
N GLY A 65 2.72 11.06 4.00
CA GLY A 65 3.97 11.64 4.46
C GLY A 65 5.02 11.69 3.37
N GLU A 66 6.14 10.99 3.61
CA GLU A 66 7.29 11.04 2.73
C GLU A 66 7.30 9.88 1.75
N ARG A 67 7.84 10.12 0.55
CA ARG A 67 8.10 9.05 -0.41
C ARG A 67 9.31 8.25 0.06
N ILE A 68 9.16 6.93 0.06
CA ILE A 68 10.29 6.03 0.29
C ILE A 68 11.11 6.00 -0.99
N PRO A 69 12.43 6.27 -0.92
CA PRO A 69 13.25 6.30 -2.13
C PRO A 69 13.20 4.98 -2.89
N GLY A 70 13.09 5.10 -4.20
CA GLY A 70 13.05 3.96 -5.10
C GLY A 70 11.76 3.89 -5.89
N GLU A 71 11.83 3.09 -6.94
CA GLU A 71 10.69 2.69 -7.74
C GLU A 71 10.87 1.23 -8.06
N TRP A 72 9.77 0.49 -8.05
CA TRP A 72 9.81 -0.95 -8.29
C TRP A 72 9.01 -1.27 -9.54
N PRO A 73 9.63 -1.94 -10.54
CA PRO A 73 8.92 -2.29 -11.76
C PRO A 73 7.76 -3.24 -11.46
N LEU A 74 6.64 -2.95 -12.08
CA LEU A 74 5.50 -3.85 -12.14
C LEU A 74 5.37 -4.33 -13.57
N LYS A 75 4.30 -5.07 -13.87
CA LYS A 75 4.02 -5.43 -15.25
C LYS A 75 3.91 -4.15 -16.07
N PRO A 76 4.67 -4.00 -17.18
CA PRO A 76 4.59 -2.80 -17.99
C PRO A 76 3.16 -2.46 -18.38
N PRO A 77 2.77 -1.18 -18.41
CA PRO A 77 3.60 0.03 -18.24
C PRO A 77 3.67 0.57 -16.79
N TYR A 78 3.45 -0.25 -15.79
CA TYR A 78 3.28 0.21 -14.41
C TYR A 78 4.58 0.22 -13.62
N VAL A 79 4.68 1.16 -12.68
CA VAL A 79 5.79 1.27 -11.74
C VAL A 79 5.22 1.60 -10.35
N LEU A 80 5.75 0.95 -9.32
CA LEU A 80 5.31 1.16 -7.94
C LEU A 80 6.16 2.22 -7.26
N GLN A 81 5.50 3.18 -6.63
CA GLN A 81 6.10 4.12 -5.69
C GLN A 81 5.43 3.91 -4.34
N VAL A 82 6.21 3.99 -3.26
CA VAL A 82 5.68 3.80 -1.91
C VAL A 82 5.87 5.07 -1.10
N TRP A 83 4.83 5.44 -0.37
CA TRP A 83 4.80 6.62 0.48
C TRP A 83 4.40 6.22 1.89
N THR A 84 5.00 6.84 2.89
CA THR A 84 4.52 6.66 4.27
C THR A 84 3.17 7.34 4.43
N ALA A 85 2.36 6.83 5.33
CA ALA A 85 1.07 7.42 5.65
C ALA A 85 0.71 7.09 7.10
N ARG A 86 -0.12 7.93 7.69
CA ARG A 86 -0.64 7.75 9.05
C ARG A 86 -2.10 8.10 9.08
N LEU A 87 -2.87 7.44 9.93
CA LEU A 87 -4.27 7.80 10.12
C LEU A 87 -4.37 9.19 10.73
N LEU A 88 -5.28 10.01 10.19
CA LEU A 88 -5.59 11.31 10.78
C LEU A 88 -6.37 11.11 12.08
N PRO A 89 -6.23 12.04 13.06
CA PRO A 89 -7.08 12.00 14.25
C PRO A 89 -8.55 12.00 13.84
N GLY A 90 -9.33 11.10 14.45
CA GLY A 90 -10.75 10.98 14.14
C GLY A 90 -11.07 10.13 12.93
N SER A 91 -10.08 9.59 12.24
CA SER A 91 -10.34 8.66 11.14
C SER A 91 -11.05 7.41 11.65
N PRO A 92 -11.99 6.85 10.85
CA PRO A 92 -12.48 5.52 11.14
C PRO A 92 -11.34 4.49 11.16
N GLN A 93 -11.52 3.39 11.87
CA GLN A 93 -10.57 2.29 11.85
C GLN A 93 -10.59 1.62 10.46
N PRO A 94 -9.42 1.13 9.99
CA PRO A 94 -9.37 0.45 8.71
C PRO A 94 -10.27 -0.78 8.66
N LYS A 95 -10.92 -0.98 7.51
CA LYS A 95 -11.74 -2.15 7.21
C LYS A 95 -11.32 -2.69 5.87
N PRO A 96 -11.37 -4.02 5.67
CA PRO A 96 -11.08 -4.58 4.36
C PRO A 96 -12.26 -4.32 3.41
N LEU A 97 -12.06 -3.42 2.46
CA LEU A 97 -13.03 -3.06 1.43
C LEU A 97 -12.44 -3.46 0.08
N GLN A 98 -13.22 -3.35 -1.00
CA GLN A 98 -12.77 -3.56 -2.38
C GLN A 98 -11.69 -4.65 -2.53
N ASP A 99 -12.09 -5.84 -2.93
CA ASP A 99 -11.18 -6.94 -3.26
C ASP A 99 -10.22 -7.36 -2.12
N HIS A 100 -10.53 -6.98 -0.89
CA HIS A 100 -9.78 -7.36 0.30
C HIS A 100 -10.71 -8.02 1.31
N ASP A 101 -10.20 -9.00 2.07
CA ASP A 101 -10.99 -9.73 3.05
C ASP A 101 -10.36 -9.79 4.44
N ASP A 102 -9.16 -9.25 4.62
CA ASP A 102 -8.50 -9.22 5.92
C ASP A 102 -7.44 -8.13 5.96
N LEU A 103 -7.13 -7.66 7.16
CA LEU A 103 -6.07 -6.69 7.44
C LEU A 103 -5.26 -7.17 8.64
N ARG A 104 -3.97 -6.87 8.63
CA ARG A 104 -3.10 -7.10 9.79
C ARG A 104 -2.17 -5.91 9.97
N TRP A 105 -2.03 -5.48 11.22
CA TRP A 105 -0.96 -4.60 11.64
C TRP A 105 0.23 -5.47 12.02
N LEU A 106 1.32 -5.38 11.26
CA LEU A 106 2.50 -6.21 11.46
C LEU A 106 3.57 -5.44 12.22
N THR A 107 4.08 -6.03 13.31
CA THR A 107 5.28 -5.50 13.96
C THR A 107 6.50 -5.74 13.06
N PRO A 108 7.64 -5.06 13.30
CA PRO A 108 8.86 -5.35 12.53
C PRO A 108 9.26 -6.83 12.51
N ALA A 109 9.04 -7.54 13.61
CA ALA A 109 9.34 -8.96 13.70
C ALA A 109 8.38 -9.84 12.89
N GLU A 110 7.18 -9.32 12.58
CA GLU A 110 6.13 -10.07 11.90
C GLU A 110 6.05 -9.79 10.40
N LEU A 111 6.86 -8.87 9.87
CA LEU A 111 6.73 -8.41 8.49
C LEU A 111 6.71 -9.55 7.47
N TRP A 112 7.41 -10.63 7.74
CA TRP A 112 7.52 -11.75 6.82
C TRP A 112 6.61 -12.92 7.17
N ASP A 113 5.69 -12.71 8.11
CA ASP A 113 4.73 -13.75 8.52
C ASP A 113 3.56 -13.90 7.54
N VAL A 114 3.45 -13.01 6.56
CA VAL A 114 2.39 -13.06 5.55
C VAL A 114 2.99 -13.27 4.17
N PRO A 115 2.29 -13.98 3.26
CA PRO A 115 2.77 -14.18 1.90
C PRO A 115 2.47 -12.93 1.05
N TRP A 116 3.42 -12.00 1.03
CA TRP A 116 3.31 -10.80 0.21
C TRP A 116 3.22 -11.13 -1.28
N LEU A 117 2.49 -10.29 -2.04
CA LEU A 117 2.62 -10.31 -3.49
C LEU A 117 4.09 -10.12 -3.86
N ASP A 118 4.56 -10.89 -4.85
CA ASP A 118 5.96 -10.83 -5.26
C ASP A 118 6.40 -9.41 -5.59
N GLN A 119 5.54 -8.65 -6.23
CA GLN A 119 5.82 -7.27 -6.64
C GLN A 119 6.02 -6.31 -5.46
N ASP A 120 5.55 -6.66 -4.27
CA ASP A 120 5.67 -5.80 -3.09
C ASP A 120 6.88 -6.13 -2.22
N VAL A 121 7.50 -7.30 -2.43
CA VAL A 121 8.55 -7.81 -1.54
C VAL A 121 9.72 -6.82 -1.38
N GLU A 122 10.23 -6.29 -2.48
CA GLU A 122 11.37 -5.37 -2.40
C GLU A 122 11.01 -4.06 -1.70
N ALA A 123 9.79 -3.56 -1.94
CA ALA A 123 9.31 -2.36 -1.26
C ALA A 123 9.18 -2.62 0.24
N VAL A 124 8.67 -3.78 0.64
CA VAL A 124 8.56 -4.15 2.06
C VAL A 124 9.94 -4.25 2.71
N ARG A 125 10.95 -4.77 1.99
CA ARG A 125 12.34 -4.78 2.50
C ARG A 125 12.84 -3.37 2.79
N GLU A 126 12.57 -2.44 1.89
CA GLU A 126 12.98 -1.04 2.09
C GLU A 126 12.26 -0.42 3.29
N ILE A 127 10.96 -0.72 3.45
CA ILE A 127 10.21 -0.27 4.62
C ILE A 127 10.82 -0.87 5.89
N ALA A 128 11.13 -2.17 5.88
CA ALA A 128 11.69 -2.86 7.04
C ALA A 128 12.98 -2.21 7.55
N GLY A 129 13.81 -1.72 6.64
CA GLY A 129 15.05 -1.05 7.01
C GLY A 129 14.85 0.30 7.71
N ARG A 130 13.62 0.81 7.74
CA ARG A 130 13.27 2.10 8.32
C ARG A 130 12.47 1.98 9.62
N LEU A 131 12.11 0.79 10.01
CA LEU A 131 11.32 0.54 11.23
C LEU A 131 12.19 0.28 12.46
#